data_07ff4afb9c8697127263ab80c39130ba
#
_entry.id   07ff4afb9c8697127263ab80c39130ba
#
_cell.length_a   1.000
_cell.length_b   1.000
_cell.length_c   1.000
_cell.angle_alpha   90.00
_cell.angle_beta   90.00
_cell.angle_gamma   90.00
#
_symmetry.space_group_name_H-M   'P 1'
#
loop_
_entity.id
_entity.type
_entity.pdbx_description
1 polymer ?
#
loop_
_entity_poly.entity_id
_entity_poly.type
_entity_poly.pdbx_seq_one_letter_code
_entity_poly.pdbx_strand_id
1 'polypeptide(L)'
;MLTRKPVLTVQELEIMKVIWRSGTSTVRDVYEALLADRKIAYTTVMTMMNILEQKGYLKKSQKDRAFTYQATRPQKQVIRGMVREFVDRVFNGSAEPLLLHLLEDKRVSEQDLDEIRSLLRANSEGKKS
;
A
#
# COMPACT_ATOMS: atom_id res chain seq x y z
N MET A 1 9.20 23.44 -8.25
CA MET A 1 9.22 22.07 -8.76
C MET A 1 8.58 21.11 -7.77
N LEU A 2 7.66 20.34 -8.26
CA LEU A 2 6.92 19.43 -7.40
C LEU A 2 7.71 18.16 -7.15
N THR A 3 8.17 17.97 -5.92
CA THR A 3 8.76 16.73 -5.52
C THR A 3 7.67 15.84 -4.94
N ARG A 4 7.21 14.90 -5.74
CA ARG A 4 6.28 13.90 -5.25
C ARG A 4 7.06 12.77 -4.61
N LYS A 5 6.56 12.25 -3.51
CA LYS A 5 7.14 11.04 -2.93
C LYS A 5 6.97 9.91 -3.94
N PRO A 6 7.99 9.05 -4.09
CA PRO A 6 7.85 7.90 -4.99
C PRO A 6 6.63 7.07 -4.59
N VAL A 7 5.84 6.69 -5.59
CA VAL A 7 4.65 5.87 -5.37
C VAL A 7 5.02 4.41 -5.64
N LEU A 8 4.39 3.50 -4.92
CA LEU A 8 4.60 2.08 -5.13
C LEU A 8 3.96 1.62 -6.44
N THR A 9 4.68 0.80 -7.19
CA THR A 9 4.08 0.07 -8.30
C THR A 9 3.21 -1.05 -7.73
N VAL A 10 2.37 -1.65 -8.58
CA VAL A 10 1.53 -2.77 -8.16
C VAL A 10 2.38 -3.91 -7.61
N GLN A 11 3.47 -4.23 -8.29
CA GLN A 11 4.36 -5.32 -7.88
C GLN A 11 5.08 -5.00 -6.57
N GLU A 12 5.51 -3.77 -6.39
CA GLU A 12 6.14 -3.33 -5.14
C GLU A 12 5.15 -3.40 -4.00
N LEU A 13 3.89 -3.05 -4.23
CA LEU A 13 2.86 -3.13 -3.21
C LEU A 13 2.64 -4.58 -2.77
N GLU A 14 2.68 -5.53 -3.70
CA GLU A 14 2.55 -6.95 -3.35
C GLU A 14 3.65 -7.38 -2.38
N ILE A 15 4.87 -6.93 -2.62
CA ILE A 15 6.00 -7.21 -1.72
C ILE A 15 5.76 -6.58 -0.35
N MET A 16 5.35 -5.31 -0.33
CA MET A 16 5.08 -4.63 0.92
C MET A 16 3.98 -5.30 1.71
N LYS A 17 2.93 -5.81 1.04
CA LYS A 17 1.86 -6.53 1.72
C LYS A 17 2.37 -7.78 2.43
N VAL A 18 3.31 -8.50 1.82
CA VAL A 18 3.93 -9.65 2.47
C VAL A 18 4.66 -9.23 3.74
N ILE A 19 5.47 -8.16 3.64
CA ILE A 19 6.27 -7.70 4.77
C ILE A 19 5.39 -7.14 5.88
N TRP A 20 4.35 -6.39 5.56
CA TRP A 20 3.41 -5.90 6.59
C TRP A 20 2.72 -7.05 7.32
N ARG A 21 2.39 -8.12 6.60
CA ARG A 21 1.73 -9.29 7.20
C ARG A 21 2.69 -10.13 8.03
N SER A 22 3.90 -10.34 7.52
CA SER A 22 4.86 -11.27 8.11
C SER A 22 5.85 -10.62 9.07
N GLY A 23 5.99 -9.30 9.02
CA GLY A 23 7.00 -8.58 9.78
C GLY A 23 8.35 -8.63 9.10
N THR A 24 9.43 -8.53 9.87
CA THR A 24 10.79 -8.56 9.34
C THR A 24 11.02 -9.82 8.50
N SER A 25 11.47 -9.65 7.26
CA SER A 25 11.56 -10.74 6.29
C SER A 25 12.87 -10.69 5.50
N THR A 26 13.35 -11.86 5.10
CA THR A 26 14.45 -11.96 4.14
C THR A 26 13.88 -11.91 2.73
N VAL A 27 14.76 -11.76 1.73
CA VAL A 27 14.35 -11.85 0.32
C VAL A 27 13.72 -13.21 0.05
N ARG A 28 14.29 -14.27 0.61
CA ARG A 28 13.75 -15.62 0.43
C ARG A 28 12.34 -15.76 0.99
N ASP A 29 12.10 -15.19 2.17
CA ASP A 29 10.76 -15.23 2.78
C ASP A 29 9.72 -14.62 1.85
N VAL A 30 10.05 -13.46 1.29
CA VAL A 30 9.14 -12.74 0.38
C VAL A 30 8.97 -13.53 -0.92
N TYR A 31 10.07 -14.04 -1.47
CA TYR A 31 10.05 -14.84 -2.69
C TYR A 31 9.13 -16.06 -2.54
N GLU A 32 9.30 -16.81 -1.46
CA GLU A 32 8.48 -18.00 -1.22
C GLU A 32 7.00 -17.66 -1.05
N ALA A 33 6.70 -16.56 -0.35
CA ALA A 33 5.32 -16.10 -0.20
C ALA A 33 4.68 -15.72 -1.53
N LEU A 34 5.43 -15.07 -2.41
CA LEU A 34 4.90 -14.67 -3.72
C LEU A 34 4.76 -15.84 -4.68
N LEU A 35 5.62 -16.85 -4.56
CA LEU A 35 5.53 -18.05 -5.39
C LEU A 35 4.20 -18.81 -5.22
N ALA A 36 3.55 -18.65 -4.06
CA ALA A 36 2.25 -19.28 -3.83
C ALA A 36 1.19 -18.77 -4.81
N ASP A 37 1.33 -17.55 -5.31
CA ASP A 37 0.33 -16.91 -6.15
C ASP A 37 0.74 -16.78 -7.61
N ARG A 38 2.03 -16.73 -7.90
CA ARG A 38 2.50 -16.53 -9.28
C ARG A 38 3.95 -16.91 -9.44
N LYS A 39 4.36 -17.09 -10.70
CA LYS A 39 5.77 -17.30 -11.02
C LYS A 39 6.50 -15.97 -10.95
N ILE A 40 7.59 -15.95 -10.20
CA ILE A 40 8.44 -14.77 -10.09
C ILE A 40 9.87 -15.26 -9.82
N ALA A 41 10.86 -14.58 -10.40
CA ALA A 41 12.26 -14.94 -10.19
C ALA A 41 12.77 -14.37 -8.87
N TYR A 42 13.63 -15.13 -8.21
CA TYR A 42 14.27 -14.68 -6.96
C TYR A 42 15.01 -13.34 -7.18
N THR A 43 15.74 -13.22 -8.28
CA THR A 43 16.49 -12.00 -8.59
C THR A 43 15.57 -10.80 -8.78
N THR A 44 14.38 -11.01 -9.33
CA THR A 44 13.40 -9.95 -9.49
C THR A 44 12.94 -9.44 -8.11
N VAL A 45 12.63 -10.36 -7.20
CA VAL A 45 12.23 -9.98 -5.83
C VAL A 45 13.36 -9.21 -5.14
N MET A 46 14.58 -9.71 -5.25
CA MET A 46 15.74 -9.06 -4.65
C MET A 46 15.92 -7.63 -5.18
N THR A 47 15.85 -7.46 -6.50
CA THR A 47 15.98 -6.14 -7.12
C THR A 47 14.88 -5.20 -6.64
N MET A 48 13.63 -5.67 -6.58
CA MET A 48 12.51 -4.86 -6.15
C MET A 48 12.62 -4.48 -4.67
N MET A 49 13.10 -5.37 -3.83
CA MET A 49 13.28 -5.06 -2.42
C MET A 49 14.39 -4.02 -2.22
N ASN A 50 15.45 -4.08 -3.03
CA ASN A 50 16.48 -3.05 -3.01
C ASN A 50 15.94 -1.69 -3.47
N ILE A 51 15.08 -1.69 -4.47
CA ILE A 51 14.42 -0.46 -4.93
C ILE A 51 13.53 0.11 -3.84
N LEU A 52 12.79 -0.74 -3.15
CA LEU A 52 11.93 -0.31 -2.03
C LEU A 52 12.74 0.28 -0.90
N GLU A 53 13.93 -0.26 -0.63
CA GLU A 53 14.82 0.32 0.35
C GLU A 53 15.27 1.73 -0.09
N GLN A 54 15.67 1.87 -1.35
CA GLN A 54 16.10 3.16 -1.89
C GLN A 54 14.97 4.19 -1.87
N LYS A 55 13.75 3.74 -2.09
CA LYS A 55 12.57 4.61 -2.03
C LYS A 55 12.18 4.97 -0.59
N GLY A 56 12.78 4.32 0.40
CA GLY A 56 12.50 4.60 1.80
C GLY A 56 11.35 3.82 2.41
N TYR A 57 10.80 2.84 1.71
CA TYR A 57 9.72 2.00 2.24
C TYR A 57 10.21 0.84 3.08
N LEU A 58 11.43 0.39 2.85
CA LEU A 58 12.03 -0.70 3.60
C LEU A 58 13.33 -0.24 4.25
N LYS A 59 13.59 -0.81 5.41
CA LYS A 59 14.85 -0.64 6.11
C LYS A 59 15.56 -1.99 6.12
N LYS A 60 16.80 -2.00 5.65
CA LYS A 60 17.62 -3.21 5.57
C LYS A 60 18.51 -3.32 6.79
N SER A 61 18.57 -4.50 7.39
CA SER A 61 19.45 -4.79 8.50
C SER A 61 20.19 -6.08 8.23
N GLN A 62 21.37 -6.23 8.80
CA GLN A 62 22.12 -7.46 8.68
C GLN A 62 22.19 -8.12 10.04
N LYS A 63 21.83 -9.41 10.08
CA LYS A 63 21.91 -10.21 11.28
C LYS A 63 22.44 -11.58 10.87
N ASP A 64 23.55 -12.02 11.47
CA ASP A 64 24.16 -13.34 11.23
C ASP A 64 24.37 -13.63 9.73
N ARG A 65 24.93 -12.68 9.00
CA ARG A 65 25.22 -12.80 7.56
C ARG A 65 24.00 -12.76 6.65
N ALA A 66 22.81 -12.66 7.21
CA ALA A 66 21.58 -12.54 6.42
C ALA A 66 21.07 -11.11 6.47
N PHE A 67 20.58 -10.63 5.34
CA PHE A 67 19.90 -9.35 5.29
C PHE A 67 18.42 -9.55 5.56
N THR A 68 17.87 -8.71 6.42
CA THR A 68 16.44 -8.67 6.69
C THR A 68 15.90 -7.30 6.34
N TYR A 69 14.65 -7.26 5.96
CA TYR A 69 13.96 -6.04 5.55
C TYR A 69 12.74 -5.83 6.42
N GLN A 70 12.50 -4.59 6.78
CA GLN A 70 11.43 -4.20 7.66
C GLN A 70 10.74 -2.98 7.07
N ALA A 71 9.41 -2.92 7.15
CA ALA A 71 8.66 -1.77 6.67
C ALA A 71 8.95 -0.56 7.56
N THR A 72 9.17 0.59 6.92
CA THR A 72 9.45 1.85 7.63
C THR A 72 8.18 2.59 8.02
N ARG A 73 7.04 2.24 7.40
CA ARG A 73 5.76 2.91 7.61
C ARG A 73 4.64 1.89 7.70
N PRO A 74 3.60 2.18 8.49
CA PRO A 74 2.45 1.28 8.57
C PRO A 74 1.71 1.19 7.24
N GLN A 75 1.11 0.03 7.00
CA GLN A 75 0.33 -0.23 5.79
C GLN A 75 -0.74 0.83 5.57
N LYS A 76 -1.47 1.18 6.62
CA LYS A 76 -2.57 2.14 6.52
C LYS A 76 -2.09 3.49 5.99
N GLN A 77 -0.94 3.95 6.47
CA GLN A 77 -0.37 5.23 6.03
C GLN A 77 0.01 5.20 4.55
N VAL A 78 0.65 4.11 4.10
CA VAL A 78 1.08 3.98 2.71
C VAL A 78 -0.12 3.88 1.78
N ILE A 79 -1.09 3.05 2.13
CA ILE A 79 -2.32 2.88 1.33
C ILE A 79 -3.06 4.22 1.21
N ARG A 80 -3.17 4.96 2.32
CA ARG A 80 -3.82 6.28 2.30
C ARG A 80 -3.14 7.22 1.30
N GLY A 81 -1.81 7.22 1.28
CA GLY A 81 -1.05 8.03 0.32
C GLY A 81 -1.29 7.61 -1.11
N MET A 82 -1.36 6.30 -1.36
CA MET A 82 -1.64 5.78 -2.69
C MET A 82 -3.04 6.15 -3.18
N VAL A 83 -4.02 6.06 -2.31
CA VAL A 83 -5.40 6.44 -2.64
C VAL A 83 -5.46 7.92 -2.98
N ARG A 84 -4.83 8.76 -2.17
CA ARG A 84 -4.78 10.21 -2.41
C ARG A 84 -4.14 10.52 -3.76
N GLU A 85 -3.00 9.91 -4.05
CA GLU A 85 -2.30 10.11 -5.31
C GLU A 85 -3.18 9.67 -6.49
N PHE A 86 -3.87 8.56 -6.37
CA PHE A 86 -4.76 8.05 -7.39
C PHE A 86 -5.90 9.02 -7.66
N VAL A 87 -6.57 9.50 -6.62
CA VAL A 87 -7.68 10.44 -6.76
C VAL A 87 -7.20 11.75 -7.39
N ASP A 88 -6.05 12.25 -6.96
CA ASP A 88 -5.50 13.50 -7.50
C ASP A 88 -5.17 13.35 -8.98
N ARG A 89 -4.56 12.23 -9.35
CA ARG A 89 -4.10 12.02 -10.72
C ARG A 89 -5.22 11.66 -11.67
N VAL A 90 -6.11 10.78 -11.27
CA VAL A 90 -7.15 10.23 -12.14
C VAL A 90 -8.42 11.08 -12.12
N PHE A 91 -8.77 11.63 -10.97
CA PHE A 91 -10.03 12.33 -10.76
C PHE A 91 -9.85 13.79 -10.36
N ASN A 92 -8.68 14.34 -10.61
CA ASN A 92 -8.38 15.76 -10.36
C ASN A 92 -8.70 16.21 -8.93
N GLY A 93 -8.50 15.32 -7.96
CA GLY A 93 -8.69 15.60 -6.55
C GLY A 93 -10.10 15.38 -6.03
N SER A 94 -11.04 14.97 -6.87
CA SER A 94 -12.42 14.74 -6.45
C SER A 94 -12.71 13.25 -6.27
N ALA A 95 -13.13 12.88 -5.08
CA ALA A 95 -13.43 11.48 -4.77
C ALA A 95 -14.80 11.02 -5.28
N GLU A 96 -15.71 11.96 -5.57
CA GLU A 96 -17.06 11.60 -5.98
C GLU A 96 -17.12 10.69 -7.21
N PRO A 97 -16.39 11.00 -8.32
CA PRO A 97 -16.44 10.11 -9.48
C PRO A 97 -15.93 8.70 -9.17
N LEU A 98 -14.93 8.58 -8.29
CA LEU A 98 -14.45 7.26 -7.87
C LEU A 98 -15.55 6.48 -7.16
N LEU A 99 -16.27 7.13 -6.24
CA LEU A 99 -17.37 6.49 -5.53
C LEU A 99 -18.47 6.03 -6.49
N LEU A 100 -18.79 6.86 -7.49
CA LEU A 100 -19.80 6.52 -8.49
C LEU A 100 -19.39 5.28 -9.29
N HIS A 101 -18.12 5.21 -9.71
CA HIS A 101 -17.61 4.03 -10.40
C HIS A 101 -17.72 2.77 -9.54
N LEU A 102 -17.38 2.88 -8.26
CA LEU A 102 -17.46 1.75 -7.34
C LEU A 102 -18.89 1.27 -7.15
N LEU A 103 -19.84 2.20 -7.11
CA LEU A 103 -21.25 1.87 -6.99
C LEU A 103 -21.78 1.19 -8.25
N GLU A 104 -21.39 1.70 -9.43
CA GLU A 104 -21.78 1.11 -10.71
C GLU A 104 -21.29 -0.32 -10.85
N ASP A 105 -20.06 -0.58 -10.38
CA ASP A 105 -19.46 -1.91 -10.42
C ASP A 105 -19.95 -2.83 -9.29
N LYS A 106 -20.86 -2.34 -8.47
CA LYS A 106 -21.38 -3.09 -7.32
C LYS A 106 -20.28 -3.53 -6.34
N ARG A 107 -19.23 -2.71 -6.22
CA ARG A 107 -18.14 -2.95 -5.28
C ARG A 107 -18.43 -2.44 -3.89
N VAL A 108 -19.53 -1.71 -3.72
CA VAL A 108 -19.93 -1.12 -2.45
C VAL A 108 -21.34 -1.60 -2.15
N SER A 109 -21.52 -2.26 -1.01
CA SER A 109 -22.81 -2.73 -0.55
C SER A 109 -23.55 -1.65 0.23
N GLU A 110 -24.85 -1.87 0.51
CA GLU A 110 -25.59 -0.95 1.38
C GLU A 110 -24.99 -0.90 2.77
N GLN A 111 -24.49 -2.02 3.27
CA GLN A 111 -23.82 -2.08 4.56
C GLN A 111 -22.54 -1.23 4.55
N ASP A 112 -21.76 -1.30 3.46
CA ASP A 112 -20.60 -0.46 3.30
C ASP A 112 -20.97 1.02 3.34
N LEU A 113 -22.07 1.39 2.67
CA LEU A 113 -22.54 2.77 2.66
C LEU A 113 -22.94 3.26 4.05
N ASP A 114 -23.57 2.38 4.85
CA ASP A 114 -23.93 2.72 6.21
C ASP A 114 -22.70 2.99 7.05
N GLU A 115 -21.64 2.19 6.90
CA GLU A 115 -20.38 2.40 7.59
C GLU A 115 -19.73 3.72 7.17
N ILE A 116 -19.77 4.01 5.86
CA ILE A 116 -19.21 5.26 5.34
C ILE A 116 -19.96 6.45 5.90
N ARG A 117 -21.29 6.39 5.96
CA ARG A 117 -22.09 7.46 6.55
C ARG A 117 -21.74 7.69 8.02
N SER A 118 -21.56 6.60 8.76
CA SER A 118 -21.17 6.69 10.17
C SER A 118 -19.82 7.39 10.33
N LEU A 119 -18.85 7.07 9.47
CA LEU A 119 -17.55 7.70 9.49
C LEU A 119 -17.64 9.19 9.14
N LEU A 120 -18.47 9.54 8.17
CA LEU A 120 -18.68 10.95 7.80
C LEU A 120 -19.26 11.75 8.95
N ARG A 121 -20.23 11.20 9.68
CA ARG A 121 -20.82 11.86 10.84
C ARG A 121 -19.78 12.05 11.93
N ALA A 122 -19.01 11.01 12.23
CA ALA A 122 -17.96 11.08 13.23
C ALA A 122 -16.93 12.16 12.90
N ASN A 123 -16.51 12.23 11.63
CA ASN A 123 -15.55 13.22 11.19
C ASN A 123 -16.12 14.63 11.25
N SER A 124 -17.40 14.80 10.90
CA SER A 124 -18.05 16.10 10.97
C SER A 124 -18.15 16.60 12.41
N GLU A 125 -18.51 15.71 13.34
CA GLU A 125 -18.59 16.05 14.74
C GLU A 125 -17.22 16.38 15.32
N GLY A 126 -16.19 15.64 14.91
CA GLY A 126 -14.81 15.89 15.34
C GLY A 126 -14.29 17.25 14.87
N LYS A 127 -14.73 17.72 13.72
CA LYS A 127 -14.30 19.00 13.16
C LYS A 127 -14.98 20.21 13.78
N LYS A 128 -16.07 20.01 14.51
CA LYS A 128 -16.80 21.11 15.13
C LYS A 128 -16.28 21.52 16.50
N SER A 129 -15.33 20.79 17.01
CA SER A 129 -14.75 21.12 18.33
C SER A 129 -13.73 22.24 18.25
#